data_9251681a05d3f9ee812c89d2f904c131
#
_entry.id   9251681a05d3f9ee812c89d2f904c131
#
_cell.length_a   1.000
_cell.length_b   1.000
_cell.length_c   1.000
_cell.angle_alpha   90.00
_cell.angle_beta   90.00
_cell.angle_gamma   90.00
#
_symmetry.space_group_name_H-M   'P 1'
#
loop_
_entity.id
_entity.type
_entity.pdbx_description
1 polymer ?
#
loop_
_entity_poly.entity_id
_entity_poly.type
_entity_poly.pdbx_seq_one_letter_code
_entity_poly.pdbx_strand_id
1 'polypeptide(L)' 'MRALDGQITLGLRGGLEIQLGAPLDLPLKVAVARGILPLLALPRAGGPDYLDVTVPERPIVGRNPQPSG' A
#
# COMPACT_ATOMS: atom_id res chain seq x y z
N MET A 1 -7.10 -7.77 5.52
CA MET A 1 -6.64 -6.63 6.33
C MET A 1 -5.88 -7.13 7.53
N ARG A 2 -4.75 -6.54 7.80
CA ARG A 2 -3.96 -6.88 8.97
C ARG A 2 -3.63 -5.63 9.77
N ALA A 3 -3.57 -5.77 11.09
CA ALA A 3 -3.17 -4.69 11.98
C ALA A 3 -2.14 -5.24 12.94
N LEU A 4 -0.92 -4.76 12.84
CA LEU A 4 0.19 -5.13 13.72
C LEU A 4 0.77 -3.86 14.32
N ASP A 5 0.94 -3.84 15.64
CA ASP A 5 1.50 -2.69 16.35
C ASP A 5 0.79 -1.39 15.99
N GLY A 6 -0.54 -1.45 15.88
CA GLY A 6 -1.33 -0.29 15.52
C GLY A 6 -1.23 0.13 14.07
N GLN A 7 -0.59 -0.66 13.21
CA GLN A 7 -0.47 -0.35 11.80
C GLN A 7 -1.38 -1.24 10.97
N ILE A 8 -1.98 -0.66 9.96
CA ILE A 8 -2.97 -1.35 9.13
C ILE A 8 -2.38 -1.55 7.74
N THR A 9 -2.49 -2.78 7.24
CA THR A 9 -2.08 -3.14 5.90
C THR A 9 -3.21 -3.88 5.22
N LEU A 10 -3.54 -3.48 4.01
CA LEU A 10 -4.55 -4.14 3.19
C LEU A 10 -3.86 -4.92 2.08
N GLY A 11 -4.20 -6.20 1.95
CA GLY A 11 -3.75 -7.00 0.82
C GLY A 11 -4.80 -7.00 -0.26
N LEU A 12 -4.40 -6.72 -1.48
CA LEU A 12 -5.29 -6.71 -2.64
C LEU A 12 -5.02 -7.91 -3.53
N ARG A 13 -5.98 -8.20 -4.37
CA ARG A 13 -5.79 -9.23 -5.39
C ARG A 13 -4.64 -8.82 -6.30
N GLY A 14 -3.86 -9.79 -6.74
CA GLY A 14 -2.71 -9.50 -7.59
C GLY A 14 -1.43 -9.24 -6.82
N GLY A 15 -1.48 -9.28 -5.48
CA GLY A 15 -0.29 -9.19 -4.65
C GLY A 15 0.09 -7.81 -4.17
N LEU A 16 -0.64 -6.78 -4.57
CA LEU A 16 -0.36 -5.42 -4.11
C LEU A 16 -0.82 -5.25 -2.67
N GLU A 17 0.01 -4.63 -1.85
CA GLU A 17 -0.36 -4.27 -0.48
C GLU A 17 -0.50 -2.75 -0.36
N ILE A 18 -1.48 -2.31 0.44
CA ILE A 18 -1.63 -0.91 0.78
C ILE A 18 -1.32 -0.76 2.26
N GLN A 19 -0.28 0.02 2.56
CA GLN A 19 0.15 0.28 3.92
C GLN A 19 -0.48 1.58 4.40
N LEU A 20 -1.43 1.47 5.30
CA LEU A 20 -2.16 2.63 5.82
C LEU A 20 -1.52 3.22 7.07
N GLY A 21 -0.68 2.43 7.75
CA GLY A 21 -0.07 2.88 8.99
C GLY A 21 -1.07 2.94 10.13
N ALA A 22 -0.94 3.96 10.98
CA ALA A 22 -1.82 4.12 12.11
C ALA A 22 -3.26 4.39 11.68
N PRO A 23 -4.28 4.03 12.51
CA PRO A 23 -5.68 4.27 12.15
C PRO A 23 -6.07 5.74 12.34
N LEU A 24 -5.31 6.64 11.70
CA LEU A 24 -5.57 8.07 11.69
C LEU A 24 -5.77 8.51 10.26
N ASP A 25 -6.75 9.37 10.04
CA ASP A 25 -7.05 9.93 8.72
C ASP A 25 -7.33 8.83 7.68
N LEU A 26 -7.94 7.72 8.12
CA LEU A 26 -8.21 6.60 7.22
C LEU A 26 -9.01 7.00 5.99
N PRO A 27 -10.08 7.80 6.09
CA PRO A 27 -10.80 8.21 4.88
C PRO A 27 -9.91 8.92 3.87
N LEU A 28 -9.02 9.79 4.34
CA LEU A 28 -8.09 10.49 3.47
C LEU A 28 -7.09 9.52 2.85
N LYS A 29 -6.52 8.62 3.66
CA LYS A 29 -5.56 7.64 3.17
C LYS A 29 -6.20 6.72 2.12
N VAL A 30 -7.42 6.27 2.37
CA VAL A 30 -8.14 5.44 1.42
C VAL A 30 -8.42 6.21 0.13
N ALA A 31 -8.81 7.47 0.24
CA ALA A 31 -9.07 8.29 -0.94
C ALA A 31 -7.81 8.47 -1.78
N VAL A 32 -6.67 8.73 -1.15
CA VAL A 32 -5.40 8.85 -1.85
C VAL A 32 -5.05 7.54 -2.55
N ALA A 33 -5.20 6.41 -1.84
CA ALA A 33 -4.90 5.11 -2.43
C ALA A 33 -5.81 4.84 -3.64
N ARG A 34 -7.10 5.14 -3.53
CA ARG A 34 -8.03 4.90 -4.62
C ARG A 34 -7.73 5.76 -5.85
N GLY A 35 -7.17 6.95 -5.63
CA GLY A 35 -6.77 7.79 -6.75
C GLY A 35 -5.52 7.28 -7.45
N ILE A 36 -4.63 6.60 -6.73
CA ILE A 36 -3.36 6.13 -7.26
C ILE A 36 -3.47 4.74 -7.88
N LEU A 37 -4.28 3.86 -7.28
CA LEU A 37 -4.36 2.46 -7.69
C LEU A 37 -4.55 2.26 -9.20
N PRO A 38 -5.46 3.00 -9.87
CA PRO A 38 -5.64 2.80 -11.31
C PRO A 38 -4.42 3.12 -12.14
N LEU A 39 -3.45 3.85 -11.57
CA LEU A 39 -2.23 4.24 -12.27
C LEU A 39 -1.13 3.21 -12.12
N LEU A 40 -1.31 2.22 -11.25
CA LEU A 40 -0.29 1.24 -10.93
C LEU A 40 -0.52 -0.06 -11.71
N ALA A 41 0.58 -0.63 -12.23
CA ALA A 41 0.52 -1.96 -12.80
C ALA A 41 0.51 -2.98 -11.66
N LEU A 42 0.01 -4.18 -11.95
CA LEU A 42 0.07 -5.27 -10.98
C LEU A 42 1.52 -5.69 -10.74
N PRO A 43 1.85 -6.22 -9.55
CA PRO A 43 3.21 -6.66 -9.27
C PRO A 43 3.74 -7.65 -10.31
N ARG A 44 2.93 -8.61 -10.73
CA ARG A 44 3.35 -9.60 -11.71
C ARG A 44 3.51 -9.01 -13.12
N ALA A 45 3.02 -7.81 -13.34
CA ALA A 45 3.19 -7.10 -14.61
C ALA A 45 4.32 -6.07 -14.52
N GLY A 46 5.18 -6.19 -13.50
CA GLY A 46 6.30 -5.29 -13.31
C GLY A 46 5.97 -4.07 -12.46
N GLY A 47 4.77 -4.02 -11.88
CA GLY A 47 4.39 -2.92 -11.02
C GLY A 47 4.93 -3.05 -9.62
N PRO A 48 4.62 -2.06 -8.74
CA PRO A 48 5.09 -2.09 -7.37
C PRO A 48 4.40 -3.17 -6.54
N ASP A 49 5.06 -3.60 -5.48
CA ASP A 49 4.51 -4.58 -4.56
C ASP A 49 3.67 -3.93 -3.46
N TYR A 50 3.92 -2.66 -3.19
CA TYR A 50 3.17 -1.96 -2.15
C TYR A 50 2.94 -0.50 -2.51
N LEU A 51 1.89 0.04 -1.90
CA LEU A 51 1.58 1.46 -1.91
C LEU A 51 1.49 1.91 -0.46
N ASP A 52 2.37 2.80 -0.05
CA ASP A 52 2.41 3.31 1.32
C ASP A 52 1.75 4.68 1.35
N VAL A 53 0.62 4.78 2.03
CA VAL A 53 -0.09 6.03 2.22
C VAL A 53 -0.14 6.42 3.70
N THR A 54 0.82 5.93 4.48
CA THR A 54 0.94 6.29 5.89
C THR A 54 0.97 7.81 6.07
N VAL A 55 1.68 8.49 5.17
CA VAL A 55 1.65 9.95 5.08
C VAL A 55 0.93 10.29 3.79
N PRO A 56 -0.37 10.62 3.85
CA PRO A 56 -1.16 10.77 2.61
C PRO A 56 -0.67 11.88 1.69
N GLU A 57 0.04 12.88 2.22
CA GLU A 57 0.61 13.94 1.39
C GLU A 57 1.84 13.46 0.60
N ARG A 58 2.39 12.31 0.94
CA ARG A 58 3.61 11.79 0.32
C ARG A 58 3.49 10.28 0.10
N PRO A 59 2.58 9.85 -0.77
CA PRO A 59 2.44 8.42 -1.05
C PRO A 59 3.71 7.87 -1.69
N ILE A 60 4.06 6.66 -1.31
CA ILE A 60 5.27 5.99 -1.78
C ILE A 60 4.88 4.64 -2.35
N VAL A 61 5.43 4.30 -3.50
CA VAL A 61 5.28 2.97 -4.07
C VAL A 61 6.66 2.32 -4.14
N GLY A 62 6.68 1.01 -4.02
CA GLY A 62 7.95 0.31 -4.10
C GLY A 62 7.77 -1.19 -4.16
N ARG A 63 8.88 -1.90 -4.14
CA ARG A 63 8.90 -3.34 -4.13
C ARG A 63 9.40 -3.83 -2.79
N ASN A 64 8.79 -4.89 -2.30
CA ASN A 64 9.27 -5.50 -1.08
C ASN A 64 10.66 -6.06 -1.31
N PRO A 65 11.58 -5.88 -0.34
CA PRO A 65 12.87 -6.54 -0.45
C PRO A 65 12.66 -8.03 -0.55
N GLN A 66 13.32 -8.64 -1.51
CA GLN A 66 13.26 -10.09 -1.63
C GLN A 66 13.96 -10.69 -0.43
N PRO A 67 13.28 -11.57 0.32
CA PRO A 67 14.01 -12.33 1.32
C PRO A 67 15.06 -13.13 0.60
N SER A 68 16.29 -12.90 0.93
CA SER A 68 17.35 -13.63 0.29
C SER A 68 17.35 -15.06 0.77
N GLY A 69 16.81 -15.84 0.03
CA GLY A 69 16.78 -17.25 0.40
C GLY A 69 15.44 -17.70 0.64
#